data_d0454c1f252fa882910a9deaaa33f71e
#
_entry.id   d0454c1f252fa882910a9deaaa33f71e
#
_cell.length_a   1.000
_cell.length_b   1.000
_cell.length_c   1.000
_cell.angle_alpha   90.00
_cell.angle_beta   90.00
_cell.angle_gamma   90.00
#
_symmetry.space_group_name_H-M   'P 1'
#
loop_
_entity.id
_entity.type
_entity.pdbx_description
1 polymer ?
#
loop_
_entity_poly.entity_id
_entity_poly.type
_entity_poly.pdbx_seq_one_letter_code
_entity_poly.pdbx_strand_id
1 'polypeptide(L)'
;MKPLVVVMGVSGSGKTTVGIALAAALGVPFRDADDLHPPANVAKMATGIALTDDDRMPWLALVGAELAVAPDGLVIACSALKKTYRRAILAAAPAVRFVFLDGSRALLESRVQFRVGHFMPASLLDSQLATLEPLAPEEPGVRVSLDEHLTVASIVAALVVATSVVAPLVATPPVEHPPVTPRLLRAAE
;
A
#
# COMPACT_ATOMS: atom_id res chain seq x y z
N MET A 1 -18.27 -2.45 3.62
CA MET A 1 -17.55 -1.74 2.54
C MET A 1 -16.72 -2.76 1.79
N LYS A 2 -16.60 -2.61 0.47
CA LYS A 2 -15.71 -3.47 -0.32
C LYS A 2 -14.23 -3.12 -0.05
N PRO A 3 -13.31 -4.08 -0.14
CA PRO A 3 -11.92 -3.89 0.28
C PRO A 3 -11.16 -2.94 -0.63
N LEU A 4 -10.36 -2.06 -0.03
CA LEU A 4 -9.36 -1.21 -0.69
C LEU A 4 -7.97 -1.72 -0.27
N VAL A 5 -7.21 -2.27 -1.22
CA VAL A 5 -5.94 -2.94 -0.92
C VAL A 5 -4.82 -2.40 -1.78
N VAL A 6 -3.68 -2.10 -1.16
CA VAL A 6 -2.43 -1.83 -1.86
C VAL A 6 -1.46 -2.98 -1.63
N VAL A 7 -1.15 -3.73 -2.69
CA VAL A 7 -0.10 -4.75 -2.67
C VAL A 7 1.24 -4.07 -2.92
N MET A 8 2.11 -4.07 -1.91
CA MET A 8 3.38 -3.32 -1.93
C MET A 8 4.62 -4.20 -1.80
N GLY A 9 5.75 -3.64 -2.13
CA GLY A 9 7.06 -4.28 -2.06
C GLY A 9 7.98 -3.86 -3.20
N VAL A 10 9.21 -4.32 -3.17
CA VAL A 10 10.22 -4.02 -4.19
C VAL A 10 9.95 -4.76 -5.50
N SER A 11 10.70 -4.46 -6.53
CA SER A 11 10.69 -5.21 -7.79
C SER A 11 11.02 -6.68 -7.56
N GLY A 12 10.39 -7.57 -8.32
CA GLY A 12 10.54 -9.02 -8.13
C GLY A 12 9.70 -9.62 -7.00
N SER A 13 9.06 -8.83 -6.13
CA SER A 13 8.23 -9.38 -5.05
C SER A 13 6.91 -10.01 -5.53
N GLY A 14 6.49 -9.78 -6.78
CA GLY A 14 5.29 -10.40 -7.35
C GLY A 14 4.00 -9.60 -7.11
N LYS A 15 4.09 -8.30 -6.85
CA LYS A 15 2.93 -7.42 -6.60
C LYS A 15 1.79 -7.57 -7.61
N THR A 16 2.11 -7.48 -8.89
CA THR A 16 1.12 -7.58 -9.97
C THR A 16 0.45 -8.97 -9.98
N THR A 17 1.25 -10.04 -9.87
CA THR A 17 0.73 -11.42 -9.87
C THR A 17 -0.18 -11.68 -8.67
N VAL A 18 0.27 -11.33 -7.46
CA VAL A 18 -0.53 -11.48 -6.24
C VAL A 18 -1.73 -10.54 -6.27
N GLY A 19 -1.55 -9.30 -6.73
CA GLY A 19 -2.61 -8.30 -6.82
C GLY A 19 -3.76 -8.72 -7.74
N ILE A 20 -3.46 -9.24 -8.93
CA ILE A 20 -4.47 -9.76 -9.85
C ILE A 20 -5.22 -10.94 -9.22
N ALA A 21 -4.50 -11.90 -8.64
CA ALA A 21 -5.12 -13.08 -8.03
C ALA A 21 -5.97 -12.70 -6.79
N LEU A 22 -5.51 -11.75 -5.98
CA LEU A 22 -6.26 -11.25 -4.82
C LEU A 22 -7.52 -10.49 -5.27
N ALA A 23 -7.42 -9.63 -6.28
CA ALA A 23 -8.56 -8.90 -6.83
C ALA A 23 -9.64 -9.85 -7.35
N ALA A 24 -9.25 -10.89 -8.08
CA ALA A 24 -10.16 -11.93 -8.56
C ALA A 24 -10.83 -12.67 -7.40
N ALA A 25 -10.10 -13.05 -6.36
CA ALA A 25 -10.62 -13.73 -5.18
C ALA A 25 -11.59 -12.86 -4.35
N LEU A 26 -11.36 -11.54 -4.32
CA LEU A 26 -12.22 -10.58 -3.62
C LEU A 26 -13.39 -10.09 -4.48
N GLY A 27 -13.43 -10.40 -5.79
CA GLY A 27 -14.44 -9.92 -6.73
C GLY A 27 -14.41 -8.41 -6.95
N VAL A 28 -13.20 -7.82 -6.97
CA VAL A 28 -12.97 -6.38 -7.17
C VAL A 28 -12.02 -6.14 -8.36
N PRO A 29 -11.99 -4.93 -8.95
CA PRO A 29 -11.02 -4.58 -9.98
C PRO A 29 -9.58 -4.64 -9.48
N PHE A 30 -8.63 -4.84 -10.42
CA PHE A 30 -7.20 -4.67 -10.23
C PHE A 30 -6.68 -3.52 -11.08
N ARG A 31 -5.71 -2.78 -10.56
CA ARG A 31 -4.96 -1.76 -11.30
C ARG A 31 -3.47 -1.78 -10.91
N ASP A 32 -2.59 -1.50 -11.87
CA ASP A 32 -1.19 -1.22 -11.57
C ASP A 32 -1.01 0.30 -11.38
N ALA A 33 -0.36 0.71 -10.29
CA ALA A 33 -0.12 2.12 -10.00
C ALA A 33 0.84 2.76 -11.02
N ASP A 34 1.64 1.96 -11.70
CA ASP A 34 2.55 2.46 -12.73
C ASP A 34 1.79 3.10 -13.90
N ASP A 35 0.54 2.67 -14.17
CA ASP A 35 -0.36 3.26 -15.17
C ASP A 35 -0.83 4.68 -14.80
N LEU A 36 -0.67 5.07 -13.55
CA LEU A 36 -1.10 6.37 -13.02
C LEU A 36 0.03 7.41 -13.00
N HIS A 37 1.24 7.06 -13.47
CA HIS A 37 2.32 8.02 -13.51
C HIS A 37 2.02 9.19 -14.46
N PRO A 38 2.22 10.44 -13.99
CA PRO A 38 2.17 11.61 -14.88
C PRO A 38 3.15 11.46 -16.06
N PRO A 39 2.85 12.04 -17.23
CA PRO A 39 3.73 11.94 -18.41
C PRO A 39 5.18 12.37 -18.16
N ALA A 40 5.40 13.36 -17.29
CA ALA A 40 6.73 13.80 -16.88
C ALA A 40 7.53 12.70 -16.18
N ASN A 41 6.87 11.92 -15.29
CA ASN A 41 7.50 10.80 -14.60
C ASN A 41 7.83 9.67 -15.60
N VAL A 42 6.91 9.37 -16.50
CA VAL A 42 7.11 8.36 -17.57
C VAL A 42 8.32 8.74 -18.43
N ALA A 43 8.40 9.98 -18.88
CA ALA A 43 9.52 10.49 -19.68
C ALA A 43 10.86 10.40 -18.91
N LYS A 44 10.87 10.75 -17.63
CA LYS A 44 12.04 10.68 -16.76
C LYS A 44 12.52 9.23 -16.57
N MET A 45 11.61 8.31 -16.29
CA MET A 45 11.91 6.88 -16.17
C MET A 45 12.41 6.27 -17.49
N ALA A 46 11.84 6.66 -18.62
CA ALA A 46 12.26 6.20 -19.95
C ALA A 46 13.72 6.57 -20.30
N THR A 47 14.25 7.64 -19.70
CA THR A 47 15.66 8.03 -19.83
C THR A 47 16.58 7.38 -18.79
N GLY A 48 16.04 6.48 -17.95
CA GLY A 48 16.80 5.80 -16.89
C GLY A 48 17.06 6.65 -15.64
N ILE A 49 16.42 7.83 -15.53
CA ILE A 49 16.58 8.72 -14.38
C ILE A 49 15.58 8.30 -13.29
N ALA A 50 16.10 8.07 -12.08
CA ALA A 50 15.25 7.74 -10.94
C ALA A 50 14.35 8.92 -10.55
N LEU A 51 13.10 8.61 -10.19
CA LEU A 51 12.17 9.59 -9.63
C LEU A 51 12.63 10.04 -8.24
N THR A 52 12.51 11.33 -7.96
CA THR A 52 12.68 11.91 -6.63
C THR A 52 11.41 11.75 -5.79
N ASP A 53 11.46 12.12 -4.50
CA ASP A 53 10.26 12.15 -3.66
C ASP A 53 9.24 13.17 -4.19
N ASP A 54 9.70 14.33 -4.67
CA ASP A 54 8.84 15.36 -5.27
C ASP A 54 8.12 14.87 -6.55
N ASP A 55 8.77 14.03 -7.34
CA ASP A 55 8.14 13.39 -8.51
C ASP A 55 7.06 12.38 -8.07
N ARG A 56 7.32 11.66 -6.96
CA ARG A 56 6.43 10.60 -6.49
C ARG A 56 5.20 11.09 -5.75
N MET A 57 5.32 12.16 -4.96
CA MET A 57 4.22 12.60 -4.10
C MET A 57 2.93 12.93 -4.87
N PRO A 58 2.95 13.66 -6.02
CA PRO A 58 1.76 13.85 -6.83
C PRO A 58 1.17 12.56 -7.39
N TRP A 59 2.02 11.62 -7.82
CA TRP A 59 1.58 10.31 -8.29
C TRP A 59 0.92 9.49 -7.17
N LEU A 60 1.49 9.48 -5.96
CA LEU A 60 0.91 8.77 -4.81
C LEU A 60 -0.44 9.37 -4.38
N ALA A 61 -0.61 10.69 -4.55
CA ALA A 61 -1.90 11.33 -4.34
C ALA A 61 -2.95 10.85 -5.37
N LEU A 62 -2.55 10.64 -6.63
CA LEU A 62 -3.43 10.04 -7.65
C LEU A 62 -3.80 8.59 -7.30
N VAL A 63 -2.84 7.78 -6.83
CA VAL A 63 -3.11 6.42 -6.34
C VAL A 63 -4.13 6.44 -5.21
N GLY A 64 -3.97 7.33 -4.25
CA GLY A 64 -4.91 7.51 -3.15
C GLY A 64 -6.30 7.97 -3.62
N ALA A 65 -6.36 8.92 -4.55
CA ALA A 65 -7.61 9.40 -5.12
C ALA A 65 -8.37 8.31 -5.88
N GLU A 66 -7.66 7.48 -6.66
CA GLU A 66 -8.25 6.33 -7.36
C GLU A 66 -8.90 5.34 -6.38
N LEU A 67 -8.22 5.04 -5.28
CA LEU A 67 -8.76 4.19 -4.21
C LEU A 67 -9.97 4.83 -3.52
N ALA A 68 -9.93 6.14 -3.28
CA ALA A 68 -11.00 6.86 -2.58
C ALA A 68 -12.33 6.85 -3.34
N VAL A 69 -12.28 6.85 -4.68
CA VAL A 69 -13.47 6.88 -5.53
C VAL A 69 -13.92 5.49 -6.01
N ALA A 70 -13.33 4.40 -5.51
CA ALA A 70 -13.65 3.03 -5.90
C ALA A 70 -14.83 2.45 -5.10
N PRO A 71 -16.09 2.57 -5.55
CA PRO A 71 -17.27 2.18 -4.77
C PRO A 71 -17.37 0.67 -4.62
N ASP A 72 -16.81 -0.04 -5.56
CA ASP A 72 -16.82 -1.50 -5.61
C ASP A 72 -15.57 -2.15 -5.01
N GLY A 73 -14.72 -1.37 -4.34
CA GLY A 73 -13.41 -1.83 -3.89
C GLY A 73 -12.39 -1.84 -5.01
N LEU A 74 -11.12 -1.99 -4.65
CA LEU A 74 -10.01 -1.97 -5.61
C LEU A 74 -8.77 -2.59 -5.00
N VAL A 75 -8.04 -3.39 -5.77
CA VAL A 75 -6.67 -3.80 -5.47
C VAL A 75 -5.72 -3.05 -6.39
N ILE A 76 -4.74 -2.35 -5.81
CA ILE A 76 -3.69 -1.66 -6.58
C ILE A 76 -2.32 -2.27 -6.25
N ALA A 77 -1.52 -2.60 -7.28
CA ALA A 77 -0.10 -2.87 -7.12
C ALA A 77 0.67 -1.55 -7.10
N CYS A 78 1.40 -1.25 -6.03
CA CYS A 78 2.20 -0.03 -5.89
C CYS A 78 3.45 -0.33 -5.05
N SER A 79 4.62 0.19 -5.43
CA SER A 79 5.83 -0.04 -4.63
C SER A 79 5.70 0.46 -3.18
N ALA A 80 5.20 1.67 -2.97
CA ALA A 80 4.88 2.29 -1.67
C ALA A 80 5.97 2.10 -0.58
N LEU A 81 7.26 2.22 -0.97
CA LEU A 81 8.41 1.77 -0.20
C LEU A 81 8.63 2.53 1.10
N LYS A 82 8.37 3.84 1.13
CA LYS A 82 8.55 4.69 2.32
C LYS A 82 7.24 4.84 3.10
N LYS A 83 7.34 5.01 4.42
CA LYS A 83 6.20 5.33 5.28
C LYS A 83 5.51 6.64 4.85
N THR A 84 6.28 7.63 4.39
CA THR A 84 5.74 8.89 3.84
C THR A 84 4.89 8.66 2.60
N TYR A 85 5.25 7.70 1.74
CA TYR A 85 4.47 7.35 0.55
C TYR A 85 3.14 6.70 0.94
N ARG A 86 3.16 5.78 1.89
CA ARG A 86 1.95 5.13 2.41
C ARG A 86 1.01 6.12 3.09
N ARG A 87 1.58 7.09 3.83
CA ARG A 87 0.80 8.19 4.43
C ARG A 87 0.11 9.06 3.38
N ALA A 88 0.76 9.34 2.23
CA ALA A 88 0.15 10.10 1.15
C ALA A 88 -1.08 9.37 0.57
N ILE A 89 -1.00 8.05 0.40
CA ILE A 89 -2.14 7.23 -0.05
C ILE A 89 -3.26 7.25 1.01
N LEU A 90 -2.93 7.03 2.28
CA LEU A 90 -3.89 7.01 3.39
C LEU A 90 -4.58 8.36 3.61
N ALA A 91 -3.91 9.47 3.30
CA ALA A 91 -4.51 10.81 3.41
C ALA A 91 -5.74 10.97 2.50
N ALA A 92 -5.74 10.35 1.31
CA ALA A 92 -6.87 10.37 0.39
C ALA A 92 -7.84 9.20 0.63
N ALA A 93 -7.35 8.02 1.02
CA ALA A 93 -8.13 6.79 1.21
C ALA A 93 -7.81 6.12 2.56
N PRO A 94 -8.35 6.62 3.69
CA PRO A 94 -8.02 6.12 5.04
C PRO A 94 -8.40 4.65 5.29
N ALA A 95 -9.32 4.09 4.51
CA ALA A 95 -9.76 2.69 4.62
C ALA A 95 -8.82 1.69 3.93
N VAL A 96 -7.76 2.15 3.27
CA VAL A 96 -6.79 1.30 2.58
C VAL A 96 -6.05 0.40 3.56
N ARG A 97 -5.81 -0.84 3.13
CA ARG A 97 -4.92 -1.79 3.80
C ARG A 97 -3.76 -2.16 2.90
N PHE A 98 -2.57 -2.23 3.49
CA PHE A 98 -1.37 -2.62 2.78
C PHE A 98 -1.12 -4.13 2.92
N VAL A 99 -0.73 -4.76 1.82
CA VAL A 99 -0.19 -6.11 1.78
C VAL A 99 1.28 -5.98 1.39
N PHE A 100 2.17 -6.10 2.36
CA PHE A 100 3.61 -6.01 2.13
C PHE A 100 4.18 -7.38 1.78
N LEU A 101 4.59 -7.55 0.52
CA LEU A 101 5.27 -8.73 0.04
C LEU A 101 6.77 -8.59 0.32
N ASP A 102 7.22 -9.26 1.37
CA ASP A 102 8.58 -9.19 1.86
C ASP A 102 9.34 -10.48 1.55
N GLY A 103 10.48 -10.36 0.89
CA GLY A 103 11.33 -11.47 0.51
C GLY A 103 12.80 -11.12 0.71
N SER A 104 13.60 -12.16 0.96
CA SER A 104 15.04 -11.99 1.04
C SER A 104 15.61 -11.48 -0.27
N ARG A 105 16.73 -10.76 -0.16
CA ARG A 105 17.46 -10.25 -1.33
C ARG A 105 17.74 -11.36 -2.35
N ALA A 106 18.21 -12.52 -1.89
CA ALA A 106 18.54 -13.64 -2.76
C ALA A 106 17.34 -14.14 -3.57
N LEU A 107 16.16 -14.25 -2.93
CA LEU A 107 14.91 -14.62 -3.60
C LEU A 107 14.50 -13.58 -4.64
N LEU A 108 14.56 -12.30 -4.28
CA LEU A 108 14.18 -11.20 -5.17
C LEU A 108 15.11 -11.10 -6.38
N GLU A 109 16.42 -11.22 -6.19
CA GLU A 109 17.41 -11.24 -7.27
C GLU A 109 17.14 -12.38 -8.26
N SER A 110 16.89 -13.59 -7.75
CA SER A 110 16.57 -14.74 -8.59
C SER A 110 15.33 -14.49 -9.46
N ARG A 111 14.27 -13.89 -8.89
CA ARG A 111 13.03 -13.60 -9.62
C ARG A 111 13.19 -12.50 -10.66
N VAL A 112 14.02 -11.49 -10.39
CA VAL A 112 14.29 -10.40 -11.34
C VAL A 112 15.10 -10.90 -12.53
N GLN A 113 16.09 -11.79 -12.33
CA GLN A 113 16.93 -12.36 -13.38
C GLN A 113 16.15 -13.23 -14.38
N PHE A 114 15.12 -13.95 -13.92
CA PHE A 114 14.30 -14.84 -14.77
C PHE A 114 13.12 -14.14 -15.45
N ARG A 115 12.93 -12.81 -15.26
CA ARG A 115 11.81 -12.08 -15.86
C ARG A 115 12.07 -11.80 -17.36
N VAL A 116 11.45 -12.57 -18.24
CA VAL A 116 11.52 -12.39 -19.69
C VAL A 116 10.90 -11.04 -20.08
N GLY A 117 11.63 -10.24 -20.86
CA GLY A 117 11.11 -8.99 -21.46
C GLY A 117 11.30 -7.70 -20.65
N HIS A 118 11.83 -7.76 -19.42
CA HIS A 118 12.19 -6.57 -18.64
C HIS A 118 13.58 -6.75 -18.03
N PHE A 119 14.59 -6.24 -18.73
CA PHE A 119 15.93 -6.15 -18.16
C PHE A 119 15.93 -5.05 -17.10
N MET A 120 15.84 -5.46 -15.84
CA MET A 120 15.99 -4.54 -14.72
C MET A 120 17.42 -4.64 -14.20
N PRO A 121 18.20 -3.56 -14.21
CA PRO A 121 19.53 -3.55 -13.63
C PRO A 121 19.48 -3.95 -12.16
N ALA A 122 20.41 -4.78 -11.69
CA ALA A 122 20.53 -5.16 -10.27
C ALA A 122 20.62 -3.93 -9.34
N SER A 123 21.24 -2.86 -9.82
CA SER A 123 21.34 -1.57 -9.12
C SER A 123 19.99 -0.94 -8.76
N LEU A 124 18.93 -1.23 -9.53
CA LEU A 124 17.59 -0.72 -9.23
C LEU A 124 16.96 -1.47 -8.05
N LEU A 125 17.16 -2.79 -7.96
CA LEU A 125 16.72 -3.58 -6.80
C LEU A 125 17.45 -3.11 -5.54
N ASP A 126 18.77 -2.88 -5.63
CA ASP A 126 19.57 -2.36 -4.51
C ASP A 126 19.05 -1.01 -4.01
N SER A 127 18.77 -0.10 -4.93
CA SER A 127 18.21 1.21 -4.62
C SER A 127 16.84 1.10 -3.94
N GLN A 128 15.99 0.16 -4.39
CA GLN A 128 14.68 -0.06 -3.80
C GLN A 128 14.78 -0.69 -2.41
N LEU A 129 15.66 -1.66 -2.21
CA LEU A 129 15.92 -2.26 -0.89
C LEU A 129 16.48 -1.24 0.10
N ALA A 130 17.38 -0.35 -0.35
CA ALA A 130 17.90 0.74 0.48
C ALA A 130 16.83 1.79 0.84
N THR A 131 15.79 1.93 0.01
CA THR A 131 14.69 2.88 0.21
C THR A 131 13.55 2.27 1.04
N LEU A 132 13.46 0.94 1.08
CA LEU A 132 12.36 0.23 1.71
C LEU A 132 12.34 0.45 3.23
N GLU A 133 11.25 1.02 3.69
CA GLU A 133 10.87 1.04 5.10
C GLU A 133 9.80 -0.03 5.31
N PRO A 134 10.09 -1.10 6.10
CA PRO A 134 9.10 -2.14 6.40
C PRO A 134 7.79 -1.57 6.94
N LEU A 135 6.69 -2.29 6.71
CA LEU A 135 5.39 -1.91 7.26
C LEU A 135 5.45 -1.92 8.79
N ALA A 136 5.19 -0.78 9.41
CA ALA A 136 5.23 -0.65 10.85
C ALA A 136 3.96 -1.23 11.50
N PRO A 137 4.02 -1.68 12.77
CA PRO A 137 2.88 -2.31 13.45
C PRO A 137 1.61 -1.44 13.52
N GLU A 138 1.79 -0.12 13.54
CA GLU A 138 0.68 0.85 13.58
C GLU A 138 0.07 1.14 12.20
N GLU A 139 0.71 0.70 11.11
CA GLU A 139 0.18 0.89 9.77
C GLU A 139 -0.87 -0.18 9.44
N PRO A 140 -1.98 0.20 8.77
CA PRO A 140 -3.06 -0.73 8.47
C PRO A 140 -2.62 -1.72 7.39
N GLY A 141 -2.28 -2.94 7.76
CA GLY A 141 -1.87 -3.94 6.79
C GLY A 141 -1.29 -5.21 7.37
N VAL A 142 -0.76 -6.04 6.49
CA VAL A 142 -0.12 -7.31 6.83
C VAL A 142 1.19 -7.46 6.05
N ARG A 143 2.18 -8.08 6.68
CA ARG A 143 3.42 -8.52 6.05
C ARG A 143 3.29 -9.98 5.65
N VAL A 144 3.66 -10.31 4.43
CA VAL A 144 3.71 -11.68 3.89
C VAL A 144 5.16 -12.03 3.59
N SER A 145 5.71 -13.01 4.28
CA SER A 145 7.06 -13.52 3.99
C SER A 145 7.01 -14.39 2.72
N LEU A 146 7.84 -14.04 1.74
CA LEU A 146 7.96 -14.78 0.49
C LEU A 146 8.97 -15.92 0.56
N ASP A 147 9.80 -15.95 1.60
CA ASP A 147 10.84 -16.97 1.82
C ASP A 147 10.26 -18.28 2.36
N GLU A 148 9.01 -18.30 2.79
CA GLU A 148 8.31 -19.49 3.27
C GLU A 148 7.76 -20.38 2.15
N HIS A 149 8.28 -20.24 0.92
CA HIS A 149 7.87 -21.00 -0.28
C HIS A 149 6.36 -20.99 -0.56
N LEU A 150 5.70 -19.88 -0.23
CA LEU A 150 4.28 -19.70 -0.43
C LEU A 150 3.95 -19.63 -1.93
N THR A 151 2.94 -20.37 -2.35
CA THR A 151 2.36 -20.20 -3.68
C THR A 151 1.47 -18.94 -3.70
N VAL A 152 1.24 -18.39 -4.89
CA VAL A 152 0.28 -17.26 -5.04
C VAL A 152 -1.08 -17.64 -4.45
N ALA A 153 -1.54 -18.86 -4.67
CA ALA A 153 -2.81 -19.36 -4.14
C ALA A 153 -2.84 -19.37 -2.60
N SER A 154 -1.76 -19.84 -1.93
CA SER A 154 -1.70 -19.84 -0.46
C SER A 154 -1.61 -18.43 0.12
N ILE A 155 -0.87 -17.53 -0.53
CA ILE A 155 -0.82 -16.12 -0.14
C ILE A 155 -2.23 -15.50 -0.22
N VAL A 156 -2.91 -15.69 -1.35
CA VAL A 156 -4.24 -15.13 -1.57
C VAL A 156 -5.26 -15.69 -0.58
N ALA A 157 -5.25 -17.01 -0.32
CA ALA A 157 -6.13 -17.62 0.67
C ALA A 157 -5.94 -17.01 2.07
N ALA A 158 -4.70 -16.84 2.52
CA ALA A 158 -4.39 -16.20 3.79
C ALA A 158 -4.85 -14.73 3.85
N LEU A 159 -4.67 -13.99 2.75
CA LEU A 159 -5.07 -12.59 2.65
C LEU A 159 -6.58 -12.39 2.60
N VAL A 160 -7.32 -13.25 1.92
CA VAL A 160 -8.80 -13.21 1.90
C VAL A 160 -9.35 -13.40 3.31
N VAL A 161 -8.81 -14.35 4.08
CA VAL A 161 -9.18 -14.54 5.48
C VAL A 161 -8.85 -13.28 6.29
N ALA A 162 -7.65 -12.74 6.17
CA ALA A 162 -7.23 -11.54 6.90
C ALA A 162 -8.06 -10.30 6.55
N THR A 163 -8.45 -10.12 5.28
CA THR A 163 -9.29 -8.99 4.85
C THR A 163 -10.76 -9.17 5.23
N SER A 164 -11.24 -10.41 5.36
CA SER A 164 -12.62 -10.71 5.76
C SER A 164 -12.84 -10.62 7.27
N VAL A 165 -11.82 -10.96 8.07
CA VAL A 165 -11.90 -10.97 9.55
C VAL A 165 -11.79 -9.56 10.13
N VAL A 166 -11.18 -8.62 9.43
CA VAL A 166 -11.09 -7.23 9.87
C VAL A 166 -12.29 -6.44 9.32
N ALA A 167 -13.49 -6.75 9.83
CA ALA A 167 -14.57 -5.77 9.84
C ALA A 167 -14.06 -4.47 10.52
N PRO A 168 -14.53 -3.27 10.10
CA PRO A 168 -14.00 -2.03 10.62
C PRO A 168 -14.09 -2.04 12.14
N LEU A 169 -12.97 -1.84 12.83
CA LEU A 169 -13.00 -1.26 14.17
C LEU A 169 -13.72 0.07 13.99
N VAL A 170 -15.01 0.08 14.34
CA VAL A 170 -15.80 1.30 14.44
C VAL A 170 -15.00 2.18 15.42
N ALA A 171 -14.40 3.25 14.89
CA ALA A 171 -13.86 4.28 15.74
C ALA A 171 -15.03 4.73 16.62
N THR A 172 -14.99 4.42 17.89
CA THR A 172 -15.92 4.94 18.88
C THR A 172 -15.81 6.47 18.77
N PRO A 173 -16.92 7.18 18.52
CA PRO A 173 -16.87 8.63 18.49
C PRO A 173 -16.32 9.12 19.84
N PRO A 174 -15.55 10.23 19.85
CA PRO A 174 -15.06 10.79 21.10
C PRO A 174 -16.25 11.03 22.03
N VAL A 175 -16.12 10.55 23.28
CA VAL A 175 -17.10 10.82 24.34
C VAL A 175 -17.14 12.32 24.50
N GLU A 176 -18.23 12.97 24.06
CA GLU A 176 -18.49 14.38 24.35
C GLU A 176 -18.66 14.52 25.87
N HIS A 177 -17.68 15.11 26.50
CA HIS A 177 -17.82 15.56 27.88
C HIS A 177 -18.79 16.76 27.90
N PRO A 178 -19.87 16.71 28.70
CA PRO A 178 -20.77 17.87 28.82
C PRO A 178 -19.97 19.07 29.36
N PRO A 179 -20.30 20.28 28.89
CA PRO A 179 -19.61 21.50 29.31
C PRO A 179 -19.70 21.68 30.81
N VAL A 180 -18.53 21.87 31.45
CA VAL A 180 -18.44 22.21 32.87
C VAL A 180 -19.02 23.61 33.07
N THR A 181 -20.21 23.68 33.66
CA THR A 181 -20.86 24.95 34.02
C THR A 181 -20.05 25.62 35.13
N PRO A 182 -19.57 26.86 34.99
CA PRO A 182 -18.90 27.55 36.07
C PRO A 182 -19.90 27.83 37.21
N ARG A 183 -19.61 27.31 38.41
CA ARG A 183 -20.39 27.59 39.61
C ARG A 183 -20.12 29.03 40.02
N LEU A 184 -21.09 29.92 39.83
CA LEU A 184 -21.06 31.26 40.34
C LEU A 184 -20.94 31.22 41.85
N LEU A 185 -19.80 31.66 42.38
CA LEU A 185 -19.63 31.98 43.82
C LEU A 185 -20.52 33.20 44.12
N ARG A 186 -21.60 32.97 44.85
CA ARG A 186 -22.36 34.07 45.49
C ARG A 186 -21.47 34.60 46.61
N ALA A 187 -21.10 35.87 46.50
CA ALA A 187 -20.59 36.64 47.60
C ALA A 187 -21.70 36.77 48.67
N ALA A 188 -21.39 36.43 49.88
CA ALA A 188 -22.23 36.76 51.05
C ALA A 188 -21.80 38.12 51.58
N GLU A 189 -22.77 39.04 51.61
CA GLU A 189 -22.74 40.20 52.48
C GLU A 189 -23.06 39.80 53.92
#